data_785f6a14e7ca81534e102cf04c206ef5
#
_entry.id   785f6a14e7ca81534e102cf04c206ef5
#
_cell.length_a   1.000
_cell.length_b   1.000
_cell.length_c   1.000
_cell.angle_alpha   90.00
_cell.angle_beta   90.00
_cell.angle_gamma   90.00
#
_symmetry.space_group_name_H-M   'P 1'
#
loop_
_entity.id
_entity.type
_entity.pdbx_description
1 polymer ?
#
loop_
_entity_poly.entity_id
_entity_poly.type
_entity_poly.pdbx_seq_one_letter_code
_entity_poly.pdbx_strand_id
1 'polypeptide(L)'
;MADIGIVNIDALGKPLGQYSHMTRVKNAAETLYVAGMLAPGDTFDAQCTGAFAQIETALRSAGAGWGNVTQFTTYLVHSQDIPKFMAWRLREFPKMFPDAKYPPNTLLVIDRLVHEQFLIEVQTIAVL
;
A
#
# COMPACT_ATOMS: atom_id res chain seq x y z
N MET A 1 -8.68 -13.02 -16.86
CA MET A 1 -7.75 -12.04 -16.27
C MET A 1 -8.51 -10.83 -15.77
N ALA A 2 -8.22 -10.39 -14.57
CA ALA A 2 -8.87 -9.20 -14.03
C ALA A 2 -8.49 -7.95 -14.81
N ASP A 3 -9.46 -7.07 -14.99
CA ASP A 3 -9.31 -5.80 -15.65
C ASP A 3 -9.29 -4.72 -14.57
N ILE A 4 -8.11 -4.16 -14.31
CA ILE A 4 -7.86 -3.25 -13.19
C ILE A 4 -7.61 -1.85 -13.75
N GLY A 5 -8.53 -0.91 -13.48
CA GLY A 5 -8.40 0.49 -13.88
C GLY A 5 -8.10 1.38 -12.68
N ILE A 6 -6.99 2.07 -12.72
CA ILE A 6 -6.63 3.09 -11.72
C ILE A 6 -7.13 4.44 -12.23
N VAL A 7 -7.94 5.10 -11.41
CA VAL A 7 -8.66 6.32 -11.84
C VAL A 7 -8.40 7.47 -10.89
N ASN A 8 -8.00 8.62 -11.46
CA ASN A 8 -8.00 9.89 -10.76
C ASN A 8 -9.14 10.75 -11.30
N ILE A 9 -9.91 11.32 -10.39
CA ILE A 9 -11.14 12.07 -10.69
C ILE A 9 -10.81 13.55 -10.71
N ASP A 10 -10.92 14.18 -11.88
CA ASP A 10 -10.55 15.59 -12.08
C ASP A 10 -11.22 16.53 -11.09
N ALA A 11 -12.50 16.29 -10.79
CA ALA A 11 -13.27 17.14 -9.88
C ALA A 11 -12.74 17.10 -8.43
N LEU A 12 -11.93 16.08 -8.08
CA LEU A 12 -11.34 15.96 -6.74
C LEU A 12 -9.94 16.57 -6.65
N GLY A 13 -9.40 17.09 -7.76
CA GLY A 13 -8.05 17.62 -7.81
C GLY A 13 -7.00 16.50 -7.87
N LYS A 14 -5.73 16.90 -7.84
CA LYS A 14 -4.64 15.92 -7.85
C LYS A 14 -4.48 15.25 -6.49
N PRO A 15 -4.18 13.95 -6.44
CA PRO A 15 -3.79 13.30 -5.18
C PRO A 15 -2.58 14.00 -4.55
N LEU A 16 -2.57 14.03 -3.22
CA LEU A 16 -1.53 14.70 -2.44
C LEU A 16 -0.22 13.91 -2.35
N GLY A 17 -0.18 12.70 -2.89
CA GLY A 17 1.00 11.83 -2.84
C GLY A 17 0.86 10.67 -3.80
N GLN A 18 1.60 9.59 -3.55
CA GLN A 18 1.63 8.41 -4.40
C GLN A 18 0.44 7.50 -4.09
N TYR A 19 -0.75 7.94 -4.45
CA TYR A 19 -1.99 7.17 -4.42
C TYR A 19 -2.94 7.71 -5.49
N SER A 20 -4.02 6.99 -5.77
CA SER A 20 -5.06 7.40 -6.71
C SER A 20 -6.42 7.41 -6.02
N HIS A 21 -7.42 7.99 -6.66
CA HIS A 21 -8.73 8.17 -6.04
C HIS A 21 -9.55 6.88 -6.01
N MET A 22 -9.42 6.04 -7.04
CA MET A 22 -10.29 4.89 -7.17
C MET A 22 -9.65 3.78 -8.00
N THR A 23 -9.92 2.54 -7.66
CA THR A 23 -9.66 1.40 -8.52
C THR A 23 -10.99 0.82 -9.00
N ARG A 24 -11.10 0.60 -10.31
CA ARG A 24 -12.23 -0.13 -10.90
C ARG A 24 -11.75 -1.51 -11.29
N VAL A 25 -12.48 -2.52 -10.87
CA VAL A 25 -12.14 -3.92 -11.17
C VAL A 25 -13.29 -4.57 -11.92
N LYS A 26 -12.97 -5.23 -13.03
CA LYS A 26 -13.90 -6.05 -13.80
C LYS A 26 -13.29 -7.43 -14.01
N ASN A 27 -14.15 -8.45 -14.07
CA ASN A 27 -13.76 -9.82 -14.43
C ASN A 27 -12.70 -10.43 -13.51
N ALA A 28 -12.72 -10.10 -12.23
CA ALA A 28 -11.83 -10.72 -11.26
C ALA A 28 -12.30 -12.15 -10.96
N ALA A 29 -11.39 -13.10 -11.08
CA ALA A 29 -11.64 -14.50 -10.73
C ALA A 29 -11.40 -14.75 -9.24
N GLU A 30 -10.44 -14.04 -8.64
CA GLU A 30 -10.07 -14.17 -7.24
C GLU A 30 -9.83 -12.81 -6.60
N THR A 31 -10.21 -12.69 -5.33
CA THR A 31 -9.84 -11.54 -4.50
C THR A 31 -8.94 -12.01 -3.36
N LEU A 32 -7.81 -11.34 -3.20
CA LEU A 32 -6.82 -11.65 -2.19
C LEU A 32 -6.91 -10.60 -1.07
N TYR A 33 -7.30 -11.01 0.11
CA TYR A 33 -7.31 -10.17 1.30
C TYR A 33 -6.05 -10.46 2.10
N VAL A 34 -5.01 -9.67 1.87
CA VAL A 34 -3.73 -9.85 2.54
C VAL A 34 -3.80 -9.19 3.91
N ALA A 35 -3.45 -9.95 4.94
CA ALA A 35 -3.43 -9.43 6.31
C ALA A 35 -2.51 -8.21 6.42
N GLY A 36 -2.70 -7.40 7.44
CA GLY A 36 -1.78 -6.33 7.74
C GLY A 36 -0.37 -6.88 7.94
N MET A 37 0.58 -6.35 7.20
CA MET A 37 1.99 -6.74 7.29
C MET A 37 2.77 -5.66 8.01
N LEU A 38 3.63 -6.10 8.91
CA LEU A 38 4.55 -5.27 9.66
C LEU A 38 5.85 -6.02 9.85
N ALA A 39 6.93 -5.29 10.04
CA ALA A 39 8.26 -5.88 10.12
C ALA A 39 9.09 -5.19 11.20
N PRO A 40 9.99 -5.92 11.86
CA PRO A 40 10.92 -5.29 12.79
C PRO A 40 11.91 -4.40 12.05
N GLY A 41 12.47 -3.44 12.74
CA GLY A 41 13.50 -2.55 12.21
C GLY A 41 13.77 -1.40 13.18
N ASP A 42 14.99 -0.89 13.17
CA ASP A 42 15.43 0.16 14.08
C ASP A 42 14.96 1.55 13.62
N THR A 43 14.51 1.66 12.37
CA THR A 43 14.03 2.92 11.80
C THR A 43 12.68 2.73 11.14
N PHE A 44 11.95 3.83 10.95
CA PHE A 44 10.70 3.80 10.20
C PHE A 44 10.92 3.27 8.78
N ASP A 45 11.95 3.74 8.09
CA ASP A 45 12.28 3.30 6.72
C ASP A 45 12.52 1.80 6.65
N ALA A 46 13.27 1.24 7.60
CA ALA A 46 13.52 -0.21 7.64
C ALA A 46 12.22 -0.99 7.82
N GLN A 47 11.33 -0.51 8.68
CA GLN A 47 10.03 -1.15 8.89
C GLN A 47 9.13 -1.04 7.66
N CYS A 48 9.11 0.10 6.97
CA CYS A 48 8.40 0.26 5.71
C CYS A 48 8.87 -0.76 4.68
N THR A 49 10.18 -0.80 4.45
CA THR A 49 10.78 -1.72 3.48
C THR A 49 10.43 -3.16 3.80
N GLY A 50 10.52 -3.55 5.08
CA GLY A 50 10.19 -4.90 5.52
C GLY A 50 8.71 -5.24 5.35
N ALA A 51 7.81 -4.32 5.68
CA ALA A 51 6.38 -4.52 5.54
C ALA A 51 6.00 -4.74 4.06
N PHE A 52 6.49 -3.90 3.16
CA PHE A 52 6.20 -4.05 1.73
C PHE A 52 6.87 -5.29 1.14
N ALA A 53 8.04 -5.70 1.63
CA ALA A 53 8.66 -6.96 1.22
C ALA A 53 7.79 -8.16 1.60
N GLN A 54 7.16 -8.15 2.77
CA GLN A 54 6.22 -9.22 3.17
C GLN A 54 4.97 -9.23 2.30
N ILE A 55 4.44 -8.06 1.96
CA ILE A 55 3.29 -7.96 1.04
C ILE A 55 3.65 -8.57 -0.31
N GLU A 56 4.82 -8.22 -0.85
CA GLU A 56 5.27 -8.79 -2.13
C GLU A 56 5.37 -10.31 -2.06
N THR A 57 5.92 -10.84 -0.98
CA THR A 57 6.00 -12.29 -0.78
C THR A 57 4.61 -12.93 -0.78
N ALA A 58 3.66 -12.32 -0.07
CA ALA A 58 2.28 -12.82 -0.04
C ALA A 58 1.63 -12.80 -1.43
N LEU A 59 1.78 -11.69 -2.16
CA LEU A 59 1.24 -11.56 -3.51
C LEU A 59 1.82 -12.63 -4.45
N ARG A 60 3.13 -12.79 -4.45
CA ARG A 60 3.81 -13.76 -5.30
C ARG A 60 3.40 -15.20 -4.99
N SER A 61 3.12 -15.52 -3.73
CA SER A 61 2.65 -16.86 -3.35
C SER A 61 1.32 -17.23 -4.01
N ALA A 62 0.52 -16.24 -4.38
CA ALA A 62 -0.76 -16.43 -5.06
C ALA A 62 -0.66 -16.21 -6.58
N GLY A 63 0.53 -16.03 -7.12
CA GLY A 63 0.72 -15.71 -8.53
C GLY A 63 0.42 -14.27 -8.90
N ALA A 64 0.39 -13.38 -7.92
CA ALA A 64 0.11 -11.96 -8.12
C ALA A 64 1.38 -11.11 -7.98
N GLY A 65 1.27 -9.84 -8.31
CA GLY A 65 2.32 -8.85 -8.14
C GLY A 65 1.72 -7.49 -7.82
N TRP A 66 2.53 -6.44 -7.83
CA TRP A 66 2.08 -5.10 -7.50
C TRP A 66 0.97 -4.60 -8.42
N GLY A 67 0.99 -4.98 -9.70
CA GLY A 67 -0.06 -4.61 -10.65
C GLY A 67 -1.44 -5.19 -10.35
N ASN A 68 -1.54 -6.15 -9.44
CA ASN A 68 -2.79 -6.76 -9.02
C ASN A 68 -3.38 -6.07 -7.78
N VAL A 69 -2.65 -5.16 -7.14
CA VAL A 69 -3.10 -4.48 -5.92
C VAL A 69 -4.19 -3.47 -6.26
N THR A 70 -5.29 -3.54 -5.54
CA THR A 70 -6.43 -2.64 -5.73
C THR A 70 -6.54 -1.59 -4.65
N GLN A 71 -5.97 -1.84 -3.46
CA GLN A 71 -6.09 -0.91 -2.33
C GLN A 71 -5.06 -1.23 -1.26
N PHE A 72 -4.53 -0.16 -0.64
CA PHE A 72 -3.78 -0.24 0.61
C PHE A 72 -4.53 0.48 1.71
N THR A 73 -4.39 -0.01 2.94
CA THR A 73 -4.71 0.75 4.14
C THR A 73 -3.45 0.77 5.01
N THR A 74 -3.02 1.96 5.39
CA THR A 74 -1.75 2.17 6.09
C THR A 74 -2.02 2.70 7.49
N TYR A 75 -1.49 2.01 8.49
CA TYR A 75 -1.63 2.38 9.90
C TYR A 75 -0.28 2.82 10.43
N LEU A 76 -0.22 4.05 10.95
CA LEU A 76 0.94 4.62 11.63
C LEU A 76 0.59 4.83 13.11
N VAL A 77 1.59 4.87 13.97
CA VAL A 77 1.39 5.12 15.41
C VAL A 77 1.86 6.50 15.84
N HIS A 78 2.57 7.23 14.97
CA HIS A 78 3.03 8.59 15.23
C HIS A 78 2.74 9.48 14.03
N SER A 79 2.09 10.61 14.26
CA SER A 79 1.79 11.57 13.19
C SER A 79 3.04 12.15 12.55
N GLN A 80 4.13 12.27 13.30
CA GLN A 80 5.42 12.75 12.77
C GLN A 80 6.05 11.79 11.77
N ASP A 81 5.58 10.54 11.67
CA ASP A 81 6.05 9.59 10.67
C ASP A 81 5.34 9.74 9.31
N ILE A 82 4.27 10.55 9.24
CA ILE A 82 3.60 10.81 7.97
C ILE A 82 4.56 11.34 6.90
N PRO A 83 5.38 12.38 7.18
CA PRO A 83 6.35 12.84 6.18
C PRO A 83 7.37 11.77 5.79
N LYS A 84 7.75 10.89 6.71
CA LYS A 84 8.67 9.79 6.42
C LYS A 84 8.03 8.78 5.46
N PHE A 85 6.76 8.46 5.66
CA PHE A 85 6.03 7.57 4.77
C PHE A 85 5.85 8.20 3.38
N MET A 86 5.54 9.48 3.32
CA MET A 86 5.43 10.20 2.04
C MET A 86 6.76 10.16 1.28
N ALA A 87 7.89 10.38 1.97
CA ALA A 87 9.22 10.32 1.37
C ALA A 87 9.56 8.90 0.90
N TRP A 88 9.23 7.89 1.69
CA TRP A 88 9.45 6.49 1.33
C TRP A 88 8.68 6.13 0.06
N ARG A 89 7.39 6.49 -0.03
CA ARG A 89 6.58 6.24 -1.23
C ARG A 89 7.12 6.96 -2.45
N LEU A 90 7.52 8.22 -2.29
CA LEU A 90 8.08 9.00 -3.40
C LEU A 90 9.30 8.31 -4.01
N ARG A 91 10.12 7.68 -3.18
CA ARG A 91 11.34 6.97 -3.59
C ARG A 91 11.05 5.58 -4.14
N GLU A 92 10.18 4.81 -3.47
CA GLU A 92 10.02 3.37 -3.74
C GLU A 92 8.83 3.03 -4.64
N PHE A 93 7.70 3.73 -4.52
CA PHE A 93 6.51 3.40 -5.31
C PHE A 93 6.70 3.49 -6.82
N PRO A 94 7.49 4.44 -7.38
CA PRO A 94 7.73 4.44 -8.83
C PRO A 94 8.39 3.16 -9.35
N LYS A 95 9.14 2.45 -8.51
CA LYS A 95 9.77 1.16 -8.86
C LYS A 95 8.75 0.02 -8.85
N MET A 96 7.70 0.13 -8.05
CA MET A 96 6.68 -0.88 -7.84
C MET A 96 5.50 -0.69 -8.82
N PHE A 97 5.13 0.55 -9.09
CA PHE A 97 3.98 0.93 -9.89
C PHE A 97 4.41 1.80 -11.06
N PRO A 98 4.80 1.19 -12.21
CA PRO A 98 5.16 1.96 -13.40
C PRO A 98 3.97 2.82 -13.86
N ASP A 99 4.26 3.90 -14.58
CA ASP A 99 3.27 4.82 -15.13
C ASP A 99 2.42 5.51 -14.06
N ALA A 100 2.91 5.58 -12.83
CA ALA A 100 2.24 6.23 -11.70
C ALA A 100 0.82 5.68 -11.44
N LYS A 101 0.59 4.41 -11.71
CA LYS A 101 -0.70 3.74 -11.45
C LYS A 101 -0.76 3.26 -10.01
N TYR A 102 -0.76 4.21 -9.09
CA TYR A 102 -0.75 3.92 -7.66
C TYR A 102 -2.15 3.51 -7.18
N PRO A 103 -2.26 2.43 -6.41
CA PRO A 103 -3.54 2.09 -5.80
C PRO A 103 -4.01 3.17 -4.82
N PRO A 104 -5.33 3.26 -4.58
CA PRO A 104 -5.85 4.05 -3.47
C PRO A 104 -5.22 3.63 -2.16
N ASN A 105 -5.08 4.57 -1.25
CA ASN A 105 -4.57 4.33 0.09
C ASN A 105 -5.32 5.19 1.10
N THR A 106 -5.73 4.60 2.21
CA THR A 106 -6.21 5.34 3.37
C THR A 106 -5.13 5.25 4.44
N LEU A 107 -4.71 6.39 4.96
CA LEU A 107 -3.69 6.48 6.00
C LEU A 107 -4.33 6.92 7.31
N LEU A 108 -4.08 6.16 8.38
CA LEU A 108 -4.59 6.45 9.71
C LEU A 108 -3.45 6.47 10.72
N VAL A 109 -3.58 7.30 11.73
CA VAL A 109 -2.71 7.27 12.90
C VAL A 109 -3.54 6.71 14.05
N ILE A 110 -3.02 5.65 14.68
CA ILE A 110 -3.69 4.91 15.75
C ILE A 110 -2.79 4.86 17.00
N ASP A 111 -3.36 4.43 18.12
CA ASP A 111 -2.63 4.41 19.40
C ASP A 111 -1.43 3.46 19.41
N ARG A 112 -1.59 2.25 18.90
CA ARG A 112 -0.50 1.29 18.82
C ARG A 112 -0.88 0.12 17.92
N LEU A 113 0.14 -0.60 17.48
CA LEU A 113 0.00 -1.87 16.79
C LEU A 113 0.12 -3.03 17.81
N VAL A 114 0.22 -4.26 17.32
CA VAL A 114 0.25 -5.47 18.18
C VAL A 114 1.38 -5.42 19.21
N HIS A 115 2.52 -4.82 18.85
CA HIS A 115 3.62 -4.54 19.77
C HIS A 115 4.05 -3.08 19.66
N GLU A 116 4.56 -2.52 20.75
CA GLU A 116 4.91 -1.10 20.84
C GLU A 116 6.05 -0.68 19.91
N GLN A 117 6.94 -1.61 19.56
CA GLN A 117 8.06 -1.30 18.69
C GLN A 117 7.66 -1.11 17.22
N PHE A 118 6.47 -1.55 16.82
CA PHE A 118 6.03 -1.40 15.43
C PHE A 118 5.50 0.01 15.18
N LEU A 119 5.97 0.60 14.09
CA LEU A 119 5.66 1.98 13.69
C LEU A 119 4.68 2.05 12.52
N ILE A 120 4.59 0.98 11.73
CA ILE A 120 3.75 0.93 10.53
C ILE A 120 3.23 -0.49 10.30
N GLU A 121 1.98 -0.57 9.88
CA GLU A 121 1.36 -1.79 9.35
C GLU A 121 0.61 -1.44 8.08
N VAL A 122 0.67 -2.30 7.06
CA VAL A 122 -0.01 -2.07 5.79
C VAL A 122 -0.86 -3.26 5.45
N GLN A 123 -2.14 -3.00 5.19
CA GLN A 123 -3.12 -3.98 4.73
C GLN A 123 -3.31 -3.82 3.21
N THR A 124 -3.45 -4.93 2.51
CA THR A 124 -3.51 -4.94 1.04
C THR A 124 -4.67 -5.78 0.55
N ILE A 125 -5.35 -5.30 -0.48
CA ILE A 125 -6.32 -6.08 -1.25
C ILE A 125 -5.83 -6.13 -2.69
N ALA A 126 -5.88 -7.31 -3.28
CA ALA A 126 -5.46 -7.53 -4.66
C ALA A 126 -6.45 -8.46 -5.37
N VAL A 127 -6.40 -8.50 -6.70
CA VAL A 127 -7.29 -9.35 -7.50
C VAL A 127 -6.51 -10.03 -8.63
N LEU A 128 -6.99 -11.22 -8.99
CA LEU A 128 -6.52 -11.98 -10.14
C LEU A 128 -7.65 -12.23 -11.12
#